data_d7511e82a4ccb297a265100912b58fba
#
_entry.id   d7511e82a4ccb297a265100912b58fba
#
_cell.length_a   1.000
_cell.length_b   1.000
_cell.length_c   1.000
_cell.angle_alpha   90.00
_cell.angle_beta   90.00
_cell.angle_gamma   90.00
#
_symmetry.space_group_name_H-M   'P 1'
#
loop_
_entity.id
_entity.type
_entity.pdbx_description
1 polymer ?
#
loop_
_entity_poly.entity_id
_entity_poly.type
_entity_poly.pdbx_seq_one_letter_code
_entity_poly.pdbx_strand_id
1 'polypeptide(L)'
;MGTNGIKHVRVDERLIHGQVATMWTNTIKATRIMIVDDAVVKNDMEKIALKTAVPAGVKLSILTVKGAANNINNDKYAGQQVFLIVKSPQALRGLVDAGVELPQINVGNMSTKAGSRQIKKSVSVTDENLEDFDYLSKKGIKITAQMVPSEDAVEFANVLKK
;
A
#
# COMPACT_ATOMS: atom_id res chain seq x y z
N MET A 1 -0.62 -11.29 -12.82
CA MET A 1 -2.04 -11.39 -12.74
C MET A 1 -2.53 -11.89 -11.40
N GLY A 2 -2.38 -11.25 -10.33
CA GLY A 2 -3.07 -11.53 -9.08
C GLY A 2 -3.18 -13.00 -8.63
N THR A 3 -2.40 -13.89 -9.22
CA THR A 3 -2.39 -15.32 -8.83
C THR A 3 -1.80 -15.51 -7.45
N ASN A 4 -1.02 -14.52 -6.98
CA ASN A 4 -0.42 -14.55 -5.64
C ASN A 4 -1.37 -14.06 -4.54
N GLY A 5 -2.60 -13.72 -4.89
CA GLY A 5 -3.61 -13.28 -3.93
C GLY A 5 -3.66 -11.78 -3.69
N ILE A 6 -2.70 -11.01 -4.20
CA ILE A 6 -2.68 -9.55 -4.00
C ILE A 6 -3.69 -8.90 -4.94
N LYS A 7 -4.74 -8.33 -4.36
CA LYS A 7 -5.84 -7.71 -5.12
C LYS A 7 -5.65 -6.22 -5.32
N HIS A 8 -5.16 -5.51 -4.29
CA HIS A 8 -5.01 -4.06 -4.31
C HIS A 8 -3.82 -3.67 -3.46
N VAL A 9 -3.08 -2.66 -3.92
CA VAL A 9 -1.90 -2.15 -3.23
C VAL A 9 -2.08 -0.65 -3.01
N ARG A 10 -1.90 -0.19 -1.78
CA ARG A 10 -2.11 1.21 -1.42
C ARG A 10 -0.96 1.76 -0.60
N VAL A 11 -0.54 2.97 -0.93
CA VAL A 11 0.40 3.75 -0.11
C VAL A 11 -0.43 4.74 0.71
N ASP A 12 -0.42 4.56 2.02
CA ASP A 12 -1.15 5.42 2.95
C ASP A 12 -0.43 5.39 4.30
N GLU A 13 0.15 6.52 4.70
CA GLU A 13 0.92 6.59 5.93
C GLU A 13 0.10 6.29 7.19
N ARG A 14 -1.21 6.45 7.10
CA ARG A 14 -2.10 6.16 8.22
C ARG A 14 -2.44 4.67 8.32
N LEU A 15 -2.10 3.89 7.29
CA LEU A 15 -2.40 2.47 7.17
C LEU A 15 -3.91 2.23 7.21
N ILE A 16 -4.44 1.56 8.23
CA ILE A 16 -5.88 1.37 8.37
C ILE A 16 -6.43 2.59 9.11
N HIS A 17 -7.18 3.42 8.39
CA HIS A 17 -7.67 4.68 8.95
C HIS A 17 -9.16 4.87 8.66
N GLY A 18 -9.97 4.69 9.69
CA GLY A 18 -11.38 5.02 9.69
C GLY A 18 -12.15 4.48 8.50
N GLN A 19 -13.05 5.31 7.99
CA GLN A 19 -13.95 4.92 6.91
C GLN A 19 -13.24 4.68 5.57
N VAL A 20 -12.08 5.30 5.36
CA VAL A 20 -11.32 5.14 4.10
C VAL A 20 -10.94 3.68 3.90
N ALA A 21 -10.42 3.03 4.96
CA ALA A 21 -10.05 1.62 4.89
C ALA A 21 -11.29 0.75 4.65
N THR A 22 -12.39 1.06 5.32
CA THR A 22 -13.64 0.31 5.15
C THR A 22 -14.17 0.42 3.73
N MET A 23 -14.16 1.63 3.16
CA MET A 23 -14.62 1.85 1.79
C MET A 23 -13.79 1.05 0.78
N TRP A 24 -12.48 1.08 0.92
CA TRP A 24 -11.61 0.32 0.02
C TRP A 24 -11.81 -1.19 0.20
N THR A 25 -11.88 -1.64 1.45
CA THR A 25 -12.09 -3.06 1.76
C THR A 25 -13.36 -3.58 1.12
N ASN A 26 -14.44 -2.81 1.22
CA ASN A 26 -15.72 -3.19 0.64
C ASN A 26 -15.70 -3.16 -0.89
N THR A 27 -15.06 -2.15 -1.48
CA THR A 27 -14.99 -2.01 -2.94
C THR A 27 -14.23 -3.16 -3.59
N ILE A 28 -13.09 -3.54 -3.00
CA ILE A 28 -12.27 -4.62 -3.57
C ILE A 28 -12.65 -6.00 -3.03
N LYS A 29 -13.59 -6.05 -2.08
CA LYS A 29 -14.03 -7.29 -1.42
C LYS A 29 -12.85 -8.04 -0.81
N ALA A 30 -12.03 -7.32 -0.05
CA ALA A 30 -10.84 -7.90 0.57
C ALA A 30 -11.22 -8.91 1.63
N THR A 31 -10.50 -10.03 1.66
CA THR A 31 -10.63 -11.04 2.71
C THR A 31 -9.55 -10.86 3.77
N ARG A 32 -8.50 -10.13 3.44
CA ARG A 32 -7.38 -9.86 4.34
C ARG A 32 -6.78 -8.49 4.04
N ILE A 33 -6.41 -7.77 5.11
CA ILE A 33 -5.56 -6.58 5.00
C ILE A 33 -4.16 -7.00 5.43
N MET A 34 -3.16 -6.68 4.61
CA MET A 34 -1.76 -6.97 4.91
C MET A 34 -0.99 -5.67 5.04
N ILE A 35 -0.44 -5.42 6.22
CA ILE A 35 0.42 -4.28 6.49
C ILE A 35 1.86 -4.75 6.35
N VAL A 36 2.63 -4.08 5.51
CA VAL A 36 4.04 -4.42 5.29
C VAL A 36 4.90 -3.25 5.73
N ASP A 37 5.54 -3.38 6.88
CA ASP A 37 6.35 -2.31 7.45
C ASP A 37 7.24 -2.87 8.54
N ASP A 38 8.54 -2.76 8.37
CA ASP A 38 9.50 -3.33 9.30
C ASP A 38 9.43 -2.68 10.69
N ALA A 39 9.09 -1.41 10.76
CA ALA A 39 9.00 -0.69 12.03
C ALA A 39 7.70 -1.03 12.77
N VAL A 40 6.58 -1.14 12.06
CA VAL A 40 5.29 -1.47 12.66
C VAL A 40 5.31 -2.82 13.35
N VAL A 41 6.01 -3.79 12.77
CA VAL A 41 6.14 -5.14 13.35
C VAL A 41 6.71 -5.08 14.77
N LYS A 42 7.56 -4.10 15.04
CA LYS A 42 8.21 -3.92 16.34
C LYS A 42 7.47 -2.98 17.27
N ASN A 43 6.35 -2.41 16.83
CA ASN A 43 5.59 -1.42 17.60
C ASN A 43 4.28 -2.04 18.08
N ASP A 44 4.28 -2.52 19.34
CA ASP A 44 3.11 -3.21 19.89
C ASP A 44 1.87 -2.33 19.97
N MET A 45 2.04 -1.05 20.31
CA MET A 45 0.89 -0.14 20.38
C MET A 45 0.26 0.10 19.03
N GLU A 46 1.07 0.27 18.01
CA GLU A 46 0.57 0.46 16.65
C GLU A 46 -0.13 -0.80 16.14
N LYS A 47 0.42 -1.97 16.46
CA LYS A 47 -0.23 -3.24 16.08
C LYS A 47 -1.60 -3.41 16.73
N ILE A 48 -1.73 -3.02 17.99
CA ILE A 48 -3.01 -3.07 18.69
C ILE A 48 -4.01 -2.12 18.04
N ALA A 49 -3.59 -0.91 17.72
CA ALA A 49 -4.44 0.07 17.05
C ALA A 49 -4.94 -0.45 15.69
N LEU A 50 -4.06 -1.10 14.94
CA LEU A 50 -4.43 -1.67 13.64
C LEU A 50 -5.43 -2.81 13.80
N LYS A 51 -5.23 -3.68 14.78
CA LYS A 51 -6.16 -4.78 15.07
C LYS A 51 -7.55 -4.26 15.41
N THR A 52 -7.61 -3.15 16.12
CA THR A 52 -8.88 -2.52 16.49
C THR A 52 -9.55 -1.89 15.27
N ALA A 53 -8.78 -1.38 14.32
CA ALA A 53 -9.29 -0.64 13.16
C ALA A 53 -9.70 -1.53 11.99
N VAL A 54 -9.30 -2.79 11.97
CA VAL A 54 -9.60 -3.67 10.84
C VAL A 54 -11.12 -3.96 10.79
N PRO A 55 -11.73 -3.89 9.59
CA PRO A 55 -13.17 -4.18 9.49
C PRO A 55 -13.53 -5.59 9.92
N ALA A 56 -14.72 -5.75 10.46
CA ALA A 56 -15.22 -7.05 10.91
C ALA A 56 -15.19 -8.07 9.77
N GLY A 57 -14.77 -9.29 10.08
CA GLY A 57 -14.73 -10.37 9.11
C GLY A 57 -13.50 -10.37 8.19
N VAL A 58 -12.62 -9.37 8.33
CA VAL A 58 -11.40 -9.27 7.53
C VAL A 58 -10.21 -9.68 8.38
N LYS A 59 -9.37 -10.54 7.84
CA LYS A 59 -8.15 -10.97 8.54
C LYS A 59 -7.09 -9.88 8.44
N LEU A 60 -6.17 -9.86 9.41
CA LEU A 60 -5.08 -8.88 9.44
C LEU A 60 -3.74 -9.60 9.53
N SER A 61 -2.81 -9.19 8.68
CA SER A 61 -1.41 -9.61 8.76
C SER A 61 -0.54 -8.36 8.88
N ILE A 62 0.45 -8.40 9.77
CA ILE A 62 1.43 -7.32 9.92
C ILE A 62 2.80 -7.97 9.80
N LEU A 63 3.51 -7.64 8.73
CA LEU A 63 4.72 -8.35 8.34
C LEU A 63 5.86 -7.40 7.99
N THR A 64 7.09 -7.90 8.11
CA THR A 64 8.25 -7.22 7.54
C THR A 64 8.21 -7.37 6.02
N VAL A 65 8.97 -6.55 5.32
CA VAL A 65 9.10 -6.67 3.86
C VAL A 65 9.58 -8.08 3.50
N LYS A 66 10.60 -8.55 4.18
CA LYS A 66 11.17 -9.88 3.93
C LYS A 66 10.16 -10.99 4.21
N GLY A 67 9.46 -10.90 5.33
CA GLY A 67 8.45 -11.90 5.70
C GLY A 67 7.28 -11.93 4.74
N ALA A 68 6.81 -10.75 4.32
CA ALA A 68 5.72 -10.65 3.36
C ALA A 68 6.13 -11.24 2.01
N ALA A 69 7.32 -10.89 1.52
CA ALA A 69 7.81 -11.41 0.25
C ALA A 69 7.91 -12.93 0.28
N ASN A 70 8.44 -13.48 1.36
CA ASN A 70 8.57 -14.93 1.52
C ASN A 70 7.20 -15.62 1.48
N ASN A 71 6.24 -15.09 2.23
CA ASN A 71 4.89 -15.67 2.28
C ASN A 71 4.18 -15.58 0.93
N ILE A 72 4.27 -14.43 0.27
CA ILE A 72 3.61 -14.22 -1.02
C ILE A 72 4.23 -15.14 -2.08
N ASN A 73 5.54 -15.22 -2.12
CA ASN A 73 6.26 -16.05 -3.11
C ASN A 73 6.03 -17.55 -2.89
N ASN A 74 5.63 -17.96 -1.68
CA ASN A 74 5.28 -19.33 -1.38
C ASN A 74 3.77 -19.60 -1.51
N ASP A 75 3.05 -18.70 -2.19
CA ASP A 75 1.62 -18.84 -2.49
C ASP A 75 0.73 -18.97 -1.25
N LYS A 76 1.18 -18.45 -0.12
CA LYS A 76 0.44 -18.54 1.13
C LYS A 76 -0.95 -17.88 1.06
N TYR A 77 -1.10 -16.90 0.18
CA TYR A 77 -2.34 -16.13 0.04
C TYR A 77 -3.09 -16.45 -1.26
N ALA A 78 -2.69 -17.47 -1.98
CA ALA A 78 -3.37 -17.88 -3.20
C ALA A 78 -4.85 -18.16 -2.89
N GLY A 79 -5.75 -17.64 -3.72
CA GLY A 79 -7.18 -17.78 -3.51
C GLY A 79 -7.81 -16.76 -2.58
N GLN A 80 -7.01 -15.93 -1.92
CA GLN A 80 -7.50 -14.85 -1.08
C GLN A 80 -7.57 -13.55 -1.88
N GLN A 81 -8.21 -12.54 -1.31
CA GLN A 81 -8.22 -11.19 -1.86
C GLN A 81 -7.54 -10.28 -0.85
N VAL A 82 -6.23 -10.04 -1.04
CA VAL A 82 -5.41 -9.30 -0.12
C VAL A 82 -5.35 -7.82 -0.49
N PHE A 83 -5.66 -6.98 0.48
CA PHE A 83 -5.48 -5.53 0.40
C PHE A 83 -4.17 -5.20 1.11
N LEU A 84 -3.12 -4.93 0.32
CA LEU A 84 -1.79 -4.65 0.85
C LEU A 84 -1.61 -3.14 1.05
N ILE A 85 -1.24 -2.73 2.26
CA ILE A 85 -1.06 -1.31 2.60
C ILE A 85 0.35 -1.10 3.14
N VAL A 86 1.00 -0.06 2.65
CA VAL A 86 2.34 0.35 3.11
C VAL A 86 2.34 1.84 3.43
N LYS A 87 3.29 2.28 4.26
CA LYS A 87 3.44 3.69 4.59
C LYS A 87 4.14 4.48 3.50
N SER A 88 4.98 3.84 2.69
CA SER A 88 5.77 4.52 1.67
C SER A 88 6.10 3.58 0.53
N PRO A 89 6.50 4.13 -0.63
CA PRO A 89 6.88 3.28 -1.78
C PRO A 89 8.14 2.46 -1.54
N GLN A 90 8.94 2.81 -0.55
CA GLN A 90 10.16 2.05 -0.23
C GLN A 90 9.86 0.59 0.07
N ALA A 91 8.80 0.33 0.83
CA ALA A 91 8.40 -1.05 1.15
C ALA A 91 8.00 -1.81 -0.10
N LEU A 92 7.31 -1.15 -1.03
CA LEU A 92 6.89 -1.78 -2.29
C LEU A 92 8.10 -2.11 -3.16
N ARG A 93 9.08 -1.22 -3.20
CA ARG A 93 10.32 -1.47 -3.92
C ARG A 93 11.03 -2.71 -3.36
N GLY A 94 11.06 -2.84 -2.03
CA GLY A 94 11.63 -4.01 -1.38
C GLY A 94 10.92 -5.31 -1.76
N LEU A 95 9.60 -5.28 -1.84
CA LEU A 95 8.81 -6.45 -2.26
C LEU A 95 9.12 -6.83 -3.71
N VAL A 96 9.15 -5.85 -4.60
CA VAL A 96 9.44 -6.08 -6.01
C VAL A 96 10.85 -6.63 -6.20
N ASP A 97 11.82 -6.09 -5.47
CA ASP A 97 13.20 -6.59 -5.51
C ASP A 97 13.30 -8.04 -5.05
N ALA A 98 12.40 -8.46 -4.17
CA ALA A 98 12.35 -9.83 -3.68
C ALA A 98 11.51 -10.77 -4.58
N GLY A 99 11.05 -10.28 -5.73
CA GLY A 99 10.35 -11.09 -6.71
C GLY A 99 8.82 -11.06 -6.63
N VAL A 100 8.26 -10.19 -5.78
CA VAL A 100 6.80 -10.10 -5.67
C VAL A 100 6.24 -9.30 -6.85
N GLU A 101 5.19 -9.84 -7.48
CA GLU A 101 4.45 -9.14 -8.52
C GLU A 101 3.32 -8.35 -7.90
N LEU A 102 3.23 -7.06 -8.24
CA LEU A 102 2.17 -6.18 -7.76
C LEU A 102 1.22 -5.84 -8.91
N PRO A 103 -0.11 -5.88 -8.70
CA PRO A 103 -1.05 -5.61 -9.79
C PRO A 103 -1.05 -4.15 -10.21
N GLN A 104 -0.95 -3.25 -9.24
CA GLN A 104 -0.98 -1.80 -9.45
C GLN A 104 -0.70 -1.14 -8.11
N ILE A 105 -0.46 0.17 -8.10
CA ILE A 105 -0.23 0.92 -6.88
C ILE A 105 -1.19 2.11 -6.83
N ASN A 106 -1.92 2.23 -5.73
CA ASN A 106 -2.80 3.35 -5.43
C ASN A 106 -2.13 4.22 -4.38
N VAL A 107 -1.92 5.51 -4.67
CA VAL A 107 -1.35 6.45 -3.70
C VAL A 107 -2.49 7.25 -3.09
N GLY A 108 -2.71 7.08 -1.79
CA GLY A 108 -3.83 7.71 -1.10
C GLY A 108 -3.42 8.83 -0.16
N ASN A 109 -2.39 8.60 0.64
CA ASN A 109 -1.97 9.60 1.62
C ASN A 109 -0.48 9.50 1.89
N MET A 110 0.20 10.63 1.78
CA MET A 110 1.60 10.78 2.16
C MET A 110 1.75 12.16 2.79
N SER A 111 2.01 12.20 4.08
CA SER A 111 2.04 13.46 4.84
C SER A 111 3.26 14.31 4.47
N THR A 112 3.15 15.60 4.76
CA THR A 112 4.24 16.56 4.53
C THR A 112 5.39 16.27 5.50
N LYS A 113 6.60 16.24 4.96
CA LYS A 113 7.83 16.03 5.72
C LYS A 113 8.87 17.05 5.30
N ALA A 114 9.95 17.16 6.08
CA ALA A 114 11.10 17.99 5.69
C ALA A 114 11.59 17.55 4.31
N GLY A 115 11.76 18.51 3.42
CA GLY A 115 12.22 18.24 2.06
C GLY A 115 11.16 17.69 1.12
N SER A 116 9.91 17.58 1.56
CA SER A 116 8.84 17.08 0.70
C SER A 116 8.16 18.20 -0.07
N ARG A 117 7.50 17.82 -1.16
CA ARG A 117 6.73 18.73 -2.01
C ARG A 117 5.30 18.20 -2.12
N GLN A 118 4.33 19.05 -1.85
CA GLN A 118 2.93 18.65 -1.97
C GLN A 118 2.52 18.60 -3.44
N ILE A 119 2.00 17.47 -3.88
CA ILE A 119 1.56 17.27 -5.26
C ILE A 119 0.05 17.08 -5.37
N LYS A 120 -0.59 16.67 -4.28
CA LYS A 120 -2.04 16.63 -4.13
C LYS A 120 -2.37 17.01 -2.69
N LYS A 121 -3.63 17.30 -2.41
CA LYS A 121 -4.08 17.69 -1.08
C LYS A 121 -3.62 16.71 0.00
N SER A 122 -3.65 15.42 -0.28
CA SER A 122 -3.27 14.38 0.69
C SER A 122 -1.93 13.74 0.42
N VAL A 123 -1.17 14.22 -0.58
CA VAL A 123 0.07 13.57 -0.99
C VAL A 123 1.20 14.58 -1.12
N SER A 124 2.24 14.38 -0.31
CA SER A 124 3.51 15.10 -0.40
C SER A 124 4.62 14.08 -0.60
N VAL A 125 5.58 14.37 -1.44
CA VAL A 125 6.64 13.43 -1.79
C VAL A 125 8.02 14.03 -1.56
N THR A 126 8.96 13.21 -1.11
CA THR A 126 10.38 13.54 -1.04
C THR A 126 11.06 13.09 -2.32
N ASP A 127 12.30 13.51 -2.53
CA ASP A 127 13.09 13.04 -3.67
C ASP A 127 13.27 11.52 -3.62
N GLU A 128 13.44 10.95 -2.43
CA GLU A 128 13.55 9.50 -2.25
C GLU A 128 12.27 8.79 -2.66
N ASN A 129 11.11 9.35 -2.30
CA ASN A 129 9.82 8.79 -2.71
C ASN A 129 9.69 8.79 -4.23
N LEU A 130 10.07 9.88 -4.88
CA LEU A 130 10.01 9.99 -6.35
C LEU A 130 10.89 8.96 -7.02
N GLU A 131 12.09 8.74 -6.47
CA GLU A 131 13.00 7.73 -6.99
C GLU A 131 12.40 6.33 -6.87
N ASP A 132 11.77 6.03 -5.74
CA ASP A 132 11.11 4.73 -5.53
C ASP A 132 9.93 4.55 -6.47
N PHE A 133 9.10 5.57 -6.66
CA PHE A 133 7.98 5.50 -7.60
C PHE A 133 8.46 5.33 -9.03
N ASP A 134 9.53 6.02 -9.41
CA ASP A 134 10.11 5.89 -10.75
C ASP A 134 10.61 4.46 -10.98
N TYR A 135 11.30 3.90 -9.99
CA TYR A 135 11.77 2.52 -10.04
C TYR A 135 10.61 1.54 -10.28
N LEU A 136 9.52 1.70 -9.52
CA LEU A 136 8.35 0.84 -9.64
C LEU A 136 7.66 1.02 -10.98
N SER A 137 7.55 2.25 -11.46
CA SER A 137 6.95 2.55 -12.76
C SER A 137 7.74 1.89 -13.90
N LYS A 138 9.07 1.91 -13.82
CA LYS A 138 9.93 1.28 -14.82
C LYS A 138 9.81 -0.24 -14.83
N LYS A 139 9.29 -0.83 -13.78
CA LYS A 139 8.96 -2.26 -13.73
C LYS A 139 7.63 -2.58 -14.39
N GLY A 140 6.95 -1.59 -14.95
CA GLY A 140 5.67 -1.77 -15.63
C GLY A 140 4.46 -1.70 -14.71
N ILE A 141 4.63 -1.26 -13.47
CA ILE A 141 3.54 -1.19 -12.50
C ILE A 141 2.82 0.16 -12.67
N LYS A 142 1.51 0.11 -12.85
CA LYS A 142 0.69 1.32 -12.96
C LYS A 142 0.54 1.97 -11.60
N ILE A 143 0.78 3.27 -11.51
CA ILE A 143 0.66 4.04 -10.27
C ILE A 143 -0.36 5.14 -10.46
N THR A 144 -1.37 5.20 -9.58
CA THR A 144 -2.41 6.22 -9.63
C THR A 144 -2.53 6.90 -8.27
N ALA A 145 -3.06 8.13 -8.29
CA ALA A 145 -3.40 8.85 -7.07
C ALA A 145 -4.91 8.86 -6.92
N GLN A 146 -5.40 8.40 -5.77
CA GLN A 146 -6.84 8.28 -5.50
C GLN A 146 -7.03 8.07 -4.00
N MET A 147 -7.73 8.99 -3.35
CA MET A 147 -7.95 8.91 -1.90
C MET A 147 -9.01 7.89 -1.53
N VAL A 148 -10.16 7.94 -2.19
CA VAL A 148 -11.30 7.06 -1.91
C VAL A 148 -11.81 6.43 -3.22
N PRO A 149 -12.52 5.29 -3.14
CA PRO A 149 -12.97 4.60 -4.36
C PRO A 149 -13.90 5.42 -5.25
N SER A 150 -14.65 6.35 -4.68
CA SER A 150 -15.59 7.19 -5.45
C SER A 150 -14.89 8.32 -6.20
N GLU A 151 -13.63 8.61 -5.89
CA GLU A 151 -12.84 9.62 -6.59
C GLU A 151 -12.25 9.03 -7.87
N ASP A 152 -12.08 9.85 -8.90
CA ASP A 152 -11.43 9.39 -10.12
C ASP A 152 -9.94 9.14 -9.87
N ALA A 153 -9.45 8.01 -10.34
CA ALA A 153 -8.03 7.70 -10.27
C ALA A 153 -7.28 8.55 -11.30
N VAL A 154 -6.20 9.20 -10.87
CA VAL A 154 -5.38 10.04 -11.75
C VAL A 154 -4.00 9.39 -11.87
N GLU A 155 -3.48 9.31 -13.10
CA GLU A 155 -2.12 8.80 -13.32
C GLU A 155 -1.13 9.61 -12.48
N PHE A 156 -0.30 8.91 -11.72
CA PHE A 156 0.64 9.56 -10.80
C PHE A 156 1.62 10.48 -11.56
N ALA A 157 2.06 10.07 -12.74
CA ALA A 157 2.94 10.89 -13.56
C ALA A 157 2.30 12.23 -13.91
N ASN A 158 0.99 12.28 -14.12
CA ASN A 158 0.28 13.53 -14.43
C ASN A 158 0.22 14.46 -13.21
N VAL A 159 0.11 13.89 -12.02
CA VAL A 159 0.10 14.67 -10.78
C VAL A 159 1.47 15.33 -10.55
N LEU A 160 2.54 14.62 -10.86
CA LEU A 160 3.90 15.12 -10.68
C LEU A 160 4.25 16.30 -11.59
N LYS A 161 3.54 16.45 -12.70
CA LYS A 161 3.79 17.54 -13.67
C LYS A 161 3.25 18.90 -13.23
N LYS A 162 2.48 18.96 -12.16
CA LYS A 162 1.86 20.21 -11.69
C LYS A 162 2.76 21.00 -10.75
#